data_cfe1720ff9753e13db7eb34ee870be96
#
_entry.id   cfe1720ff9753e13db7eb34ee870be96
#
_cell.length_a   1.000
_cell.length_b   1.000
_cell.length_c   1.000
_cell.angle_alpha   90.00
_cell.angle_beta   90.00
_cell.angle_gamma   90.00
#
_symmetry.space_group_name_H-M   'P 1'
#
loop_
_entity.id
_entity.type
_entity.pdbx_description
1 polymer ?
#
loop_
_entity_poly.entity_id
_entity_poly.type
_entity_poly.pdbx_seq_one_letter_code
_entity_poly.pdbx_strand_id
1 'polypeptide(L)'
;MVLPLHLLAQEDYLPLLEEGKWHYTYDNWATGKTYQFVEYLAGDTIVDEKNYVKNCQQDGKILNLLRKENGKVYTYNKNLNLPTETLLYDFTLEVGDEVAEEEGMMGHVVTDVSYIDFQGRKLKMLTFSPWYFVEGEGKIVDHSIHDVWVEGMGSNGGLLAPFPSSLTGNFVRLDYIEMSDGTRFSFNDIAKVGPSTEKENETKCDAFYDLQGRKVCQRDRLPKGIYIQNGRKFVIK
;
A
#
# COMPACT_ATOMS: atom_id res chain seq x y z
N MET A 1 -8.97 45.90 -11.42
CA MET A 1 -8.26 45.14 -10.39
C MET A 1 -8.66 43.68 -10.58
N VAL A 2 -7.83 42.91 -11.31
CA VAL A 2 -8.10 41.51 -11.64
C VAL A 2 -7.37 40.70 -10.59
N LEU A 3 -8.15 40.00 -9.74
CA LEU A 3 -7.60 39.04 -8.80
C LEU A 3 -7.09 37.78 -9.59
N PRO A 4 -5.88 37.31 -9.36
CA PRO A 4 -5.45 36.06 -9.95
C PRO A 4 -6.27 34.92 -9.34
N LEU A 5 -6.99 34.19 -10.19
CA LEU A 5 -7.47 32.85 -9.85
C LEU A 5 -6.22 31.98 -9.60
N HIS A 6 -5.92 31.74 -8.34
CA HIS A 6 -5.09 30.59 -7.99
C HIS A 6 -5.91 29.36 -8.36
N LEU A 7 -5.65 28.78 -9.54
CA LEU A 7 -5.89 27.38 -9.80
C LEU A 7 -5.04 26.65 -8.77
N LEU A 8 -5.64 26.26 -7.64
CA LEU A 8 -5.12 25.19 -6.83
C LEU A 8 -5.11 24.00 -7.79
N ALA A 9 -3.91 23.54 -8.16
CA ALA A 9 -3.75 22.23 -8.75
C ALA A 9 -4.37 21.27 -7.73
N GLN A 10 -5.59 20.84 -8.02
CA GLN A 10 -6.19 19.71 -7.36
C GLN A 10 -5.25 18.57 -7.71
N GLU A 11 -4.47 18.12 -6.72
CA GLU A 11 -3.70 16.89 -6.89
C GLU A 11 -4.69 15.87 -7.40
N ASP A 12 -4.43 15.32 -8.59
CA ASP A 12 -5.27 14.33 -9.24
C ASP A 12 -5.19 13.00 -8.45
N TYR A 13 -5.72 13.04 -7.21
CA TYR A 13 -5.93 11.85 -6.41
C TYR A 13 -6.96 10.99 -7.12
N LEU A 14 -6.49 9.85 -7.61
CA LEU A 14 -7.34 8.92 -8.35
C LEU A 14 -8.44 8.38 -7.42
N PRO A 15 -9.71 8.52 -7.84
CA PRO A 15 -10.79 7.85 -7.18
C PRO A 15 -10.51 6.33 -7.12
N LEU A 16 -10.93 5.67 -6.03
CA LEU A 16 -11.19 4.24 -6.05
C LEU A 16 -11.82 3.91 -7.38
N LEU A 17 -11.35 2.88 -8.07
CA LEU A 17 -11.82 2.53 -9.41
C LEU A 17 -13.34 2.34 -9.37
N GLU A 18 -14.08 3.35 -9.80
CA GLU A 18 -15.54 3.41 -9.68
C GLU A 18 -16.24 2.25 -10.42
N GLU A 19 -15.48 1.57 -11.29
CA GLU A 19 -15.96 0.47 -12.13
C GLU A 19 -15.12 -0.81 -11.98
N GLY A 20 -14.29 -0.92 -10.95
CA GLY A 20 -13.49 -2.11 -10.70
C GLY A 20 -14.32 -3.25 -10.11
N LYS A 21 -13.92 -4.48 -10.45
CA LYS A 21 -14.41 -5.71 -9.83
C LYS A 21 -13.25 -6.46 -9.22
N TRP A 22 -13.30 -6.68 -7.91
CA TRP A 22 -12.31 -7.44 -7.15
C TRP A 22 -12.73 -8.90 -7.11
N HIS A 23 -11.92 -9.77 -7.71
CA HIS A 23 -12.16 -11.21 -7.78
C HIS A 23 -11.36 -11.91 -6.71
N TYR A 24 -12.04 -12.69 -5.87
CA TYR A 24 -11.46 -13.37 -4.72
C TYR A 24 -11.63 -14.88 -4.79
N THR A 25 -10.65 -15.57 -4.24
CA THR A 25 -10.75 -16.98 -3.84
C THR A 25 -10.75 -17.07 -2.32
N TYR A 26 -11.73 -17.78 -1.77
CA TYR A 26 -11.83 -18.11 -0.36
C TYR A 26 -11.63 -19.61 -0.16
N ASP A 27 -10.58 -19.97 0.55
CA ASP A 27 -10.27 -21.35 0.90
C ASP A 27 -10.73 -21.61 2.35
N ASN A 28 -11.76 -22.46 2.51
CA ASN A 28 -12.26 -22.88 3.80
C ASN A 28 -11.50 -24.12 4.29
N TRP A 29 -10.56 -23.91 5.18
CA TRP A 29 -9.69 -24.98 5.68
C TRP A 29 -10.47 -26.08 6.43
N ALA A 30 -11.51 -25.72 7.18
CA ALA A 30 -12.30 -26.67 7.98
C ALA A 30 -13.08 -27.67 7.10
N THR A 31 -13.49 -27.27 5.90
CA THR A 31 -14.28 -28.10 4.98
C THR A 31 -13.50 -28.56 3.75
N GLY A 32 -12.29 -28.02 3.52
CA GLY A 32 -11.50 -28.24 2.31
C GLY A 32 -12.15 -27.70 1.02
N LYS A 33 -13.14 -26.82 1.14
CA LYS A 33 -13.87 -26.26 -0.01
C LYS A 33 -13.32 -24.89 -0.37
N THR A 34 -13.20 -24.64 -1.67
CA THR A 34 -12.83 -23.35 -2.24
C THR A 34 -14.07 -22.69 -2.86
N TYR A 35 -14.23 -21.40 -2.62
CA TYR A 35 -15.30 -20.57 -3.16
C TYR A 35 -14.70 -19.36 -3.87
N GLN A 36 -15.36 -18.90 -4.93
CA GLN A 36 -15.03 -17.65 -5.59
C GLN A 36 -16.14 -16.64 -5.36
N PHE A 37 -15.78 -15.40 -5.17
CA PHE A 37 -16.74 -14.31 -5.07
C PHE A 37 -16.14 -13.02 -5.66
N VAL A 38 -17.04 -12.09 -5.97
CA VAL A 38 -16.68 -10.81 -6.57
C VAL A 38 -17.28 -9.68 -5.73
N GLU A 39 -16.47 -8.69 -5.45
CA GLU A 39 -16.90 -7.39 -4.94
C GLU A 39 -16.79 -6.34 -6.04
N TYR A 40 -17.67 -5.35 -6.02
CA TYR A 40 -17.64 -4.25 -6.99
C TYR A 40 -18.19 -2.97 -6.37
N LEU A 41 -17.78 -1.83 -6.92
CA LEU A 41 -18.31 -0.54 -6.52
C LEU A 41 -19.50 -0.17 -7.40
N ALA A 42 -20.60 0.30 -6.79
CA ALA A 42 -21.82 0.62 -7.54
C ALA A 42 -22.61 1.77 -6.92
N GLY A 43 -22.66 2.85 -7.66
CA GLY A 43 -23.50 4.01 -7.34
C GLY A 43 -23.18 4.66 -5.99
N ASP A 44 -23.68 5.86 -5.81
CA ASP A 44 -23.40 6.69 -4.65
C ASP A 44 -24.55 6.64 -3.64
N THR A 45 -24.26 7.04 -2.42
CA THR A 45 -25.23 7.29 -1.36
C THR A 45 -24.72 8.39 -0.43
N ILE A 46 -25.65 9.06 0.26
CA ILE A 46 -25.32 10.10 1.24
C ILE A 46 -25.64 9.56 2.63
N VAL A 47 -24.69 9.67 3.54
CA VAL A 47 -24.86 9.40 4.98
C VAL A 47 -24.24 10.57 5.73
N ASP A 48 -25.01 11.19 6.65
CA ASP A 48 -24.57 12.32 7.47
C ASP A 48 -23.88 13.43 6.64
N GLU A 49 -24.54 13.84 5.55
CA GLU A 49 -24.08 14.88 4.60
C GLU A 49 -22.78 14.53 3.83
N LYS A 50 -22.26 13.32 3.96
CA LYS A 50 -21.07 12.82 3.25
C LYS A 50 -21.46 11.87 2.12
N ASN A 51 -20.77 12.00 0.99
CA ASN A 51 -20.94 11.11 -0.17
C ASN A 51 -20.11 9.85 -0.02
N TYR A 52 -20.73 8.69 -0.24
CA TYR A 52 -20.11 7.38 -0.23
C TYR A 52 -20.42 6.61 -1.50
N VAL A 53 -19.46 5.79 -1.95
CA VAL A 53 -19.68 4.76 -2.97
C VAL A 53 -20.02 3.44 -2.26
N LYS A 54 -21.00 2.70 -2.80
CA LYS A 54 -21.40 1.40 -2.25
C LYS A 54 -20.42 0.32 -2.71
N ASN A 55 -19.87 -0.44 -1.77
CA ASN A 55 -19.21 -1.71 -2.05
C ASN A 55 -20.24 -2.84 -1.98
N CYS A 56 -20.41 -3.55 -3.07
CA CYS A 56 -21.42 -4.58 -3.24
C CYS A 56 -20.79 -5.93 -3.56
N GLN A 57 -21.45 -7.00 -3.11
CA GLN A 57 -21.16 -8.36 -3.52
C GLN A 57 -21.92 -8.68 -4.82
N GLN A 58 -21.53 -9.75 -5.51
CA GLN A 58 -22.07 -10.17 -6.83
C GLN A 58 -23.59 -10.32 -6.84
N ASP A 59 -24.23 -10.65 -5.72
CA ASP A 59 -25.68 -10.74 -5.55
C ASP A 59 -26.36 -9.38 -5.35
N GLY A 60 -25.61 -8.27 -5.37
CA GLY A 60 -26.09 -6.91 -5.16
C GLY A 60 -26.18 -6.50 -3.69
N LYS A 61 -25.81 -7.38 -2.75
CA LYS A 61 -25.77 -7.04 -1.33
C LYS A 61 -24.70 -5.99 -1.06
N ILE A 62 -25.09 -4.89 -0.42
CA ILE A 62 -24.17 -3.85 0.04
C ILE A 62 -23.43 -4.37 1.26
N LEU A 63 -22.10 -4.48 1.16
CA LEU A 63 -21.21 -4.88 2.23
C LEU A 63 -20.84 -3.68 3.11
N ASN A 64 -20.31 -2.63 2.50
CA ASN A 64 -19.82 -1.42 3.14
C ASN A 64 -20.07 -0.20 2.25
N LEU A 65 -19.87 0.97 2.83
CA LEU A 65 -19.81 2.24 2.10
C LEU A 65 -18.39 2.79 2.19
N LEU A 66 -17.85 3.28 1.10
CA LEU A 66 -16.49 3.81 1.01
C LEU A 66 -16.52 5.29 0.64
N ARG A 67 -15.69 6.08 1.31
CA ARG A 67 -15.54 7.50 1.05
C ARG A 67 -14.07 7.88 0.97
N LYS A 68 -13.75 8.81 0.10
CA LYS A 68 -12.40 9.35 -0.06
C LYS A 68 -12.35 10.81 0.34
N GLU A 69 -11.25 11.17 0.95
CA GLU A 69 -10.94 12.54 1.27
C GLU A 69 -9.45 12.72 1.53
N ASN A 70 -8.82 13.68 0.85
CA ASN A 70 -7.43 14.09 1.12
C ASN A 70 -6.42 12.92 1.17
N GLY A 71 -6.42 12.04 0.17
CA GLY A 71 -5.51 10.90 0.11
C GLY A 71 -5.86 9.73 1.04
N LYS A 72 -7.00 9.80 1.72
CA LYS A 72 -7.47 8.78 2.66
C LYS A 72 -8.74 8.13 2.17
N VAL A 73 -8.91 6.85 2.51
CA VAL A 73 -10.13 6.08 2.26
C VAL A 73 -10.74 5.70 3.59
N TYR A 74 -12.01 5.98 3.74
CA TYR A 74 -12.80 5.64 4.93
C TYR A 74 -13.83 4.59 4.58
N THR A 75 -14.11 3.70 5.51
CA THR A 75 -15.21 2.74 5.43
C THR A 75 -16.27 3.05 6.46
N TYR A 76 -17.54 2.90 6.06
CA TYR A 76 -18.68 3.01 6.95
C TYR A 76 -19.48 1.71 6.88
N ASN A 77 -19.52 0.98 7.99
CA ASN A 77 -20.27 -0.26 8.10
C ASN A 77 -21.56 -0.02 8.89
N LYS A 78 -22.66 0.06 8.17
CA LYS A 78 -23.99 0.29 8.77
C LYS A 78 -24.59 -0.94 9.50
N ASN A 79 -23.98 -2.11 9.34
CA ASN A 79 -24.45 -3.36 9.96
C ASN A 79 -23.88 -3.54 11.38
N LEU A 80 -22.95 -2.69 11.81
CA LEU A 80 -22.48 -2.68 13.20
C LEU A 80 -23.49 -1.99 14.11
N ASN A 81 -23.59 -2.43 15.38
CA ASN A 81 -24.46 -1.83 16.38
C ASN A 81 -24.17 -0.35 16.66
N LEU A 82 -22.97 0.10 16.33
CA LEU A 82 -22.54 1.49 16.34
C LEU A 82 -21.98 1.80 14.95
N PRO A 83 -22.80 2.32 14.03
CA PRO A 83 -22.32 2.68 12.71
C PRO A 83 -21.33 3.85 12.84
N THR A 84 -20.07 3.57 12.61
CA THR A 84 -18.98 4.55 12.65
C THR A 84 -18.18 4.51 11.38
N GLU A 85 -17.71 5.69 10.96
CA GLU A 85 -16.73 5.79 9.90
C GLU A 85 -15.34 5.48 10.49
N THR A 86 -14.60 4.57 9.86
CA THR A 86 -13.23 4.22 10.23
C THR A 86 -12.29 4.45 9.06
N LEU A 87 -11.05 4.84 9.35
CA LEU A 87 -9.99 4.95 8.35
C LEU A 87 -9.62 3.56 7.86
N LEU A 88 -9.65 3.37 6.53
CA LEU A 88 -9.30 2.11 5.88
C LEU A 88 -7.91 2.17 5.27
N TYR A 89 -7.60 3.23 4.50
CA TYR A 89 -6.31 3.46 3.87
C TYR A 89 -5.88 4.91 4.04
N ASP A 90 -4.58 5.13 4.21
CA ASP A 90 -3.96 6.45 4.21
C ASP A 90 -2.80 6.48 3.21
N PHE A 91 -3.05 7.01 2.02
CA PHE A 91 -2.02 7.17 0.99
C PHE A 91 -1.15 8.41 1.17
N THR A 92 -1.33 9.18 2.25
CA THR A 92 -0.44 10.30 2.60
C THR A 92 0.81 9.85 3.37
N LEU A 93 0.84 8.60 3.83
CA LEU A 93 1.96 8.02 4.56
C LEU A 93 3.25 8.03 3.72
N GLU A 94 4.38 8.17 4.45
CA GLU A 94 5.74 8.20 3.93
C GLU A 94 6.58 7.07 4.56
N VAL A 95 7.77 6.81 4.01
CA VAL A 95 8.68 5.77 4.55
C VAL A 95 9.00 6.04 6.01
N GLY A 96 8.77 5.04 6.87
CA GLY A 96 8.96 5.11 8.31
C GLY A 96 7.70 5.41 9.11
N ASP A 97 6.61 5.84 8.45
CA ASP A 97 5.32 5.99 9.12
C ASP A 97 4.74 4.62 9.51
N GLU A 98 3.94 4.60 10.56
CA GLU A 98 3.42 3.36 11.14
C GLU A 98 1.89 3.36 11.21
N VAL A 99 1.32 2.20 10.94
CA VAL A 99 -0.07 1.89 11.21
C VAL A 99 -0.09 0.84 12.33
N ALA A 100 -0.47 1.27 13.53
CA ALA A 100 -0.56 0.40 14.70
C ALA A 100 -1.93 -0.28 14.77
N GLU A 101 -1.98 -1.50 15.27
CA GLU A 101 -3.23 -2.15 15.68
C GLU A 101 -3.72 -1.61 17.04
N GLU A 102 -5.00 -1.88 17.39
CA GLU A 102 -5.70 -1.25 18.53
C GLU A 102 -4.94 -1.29 19.85
N GLU A 103 -4.15 -2.32 20.14
CA GLU A 103 -3.40 -2.43 21.40
C GLU A 103 -1.96 -1.90 21.32
N GLY A 104 -1.51 -1.46 20.14
CA GLY A 104 -0.15 -0.94 19.96
C GLY A 104 0.98 -1.96 20.18
N MET A 105 0.66 -3.26 20.25
CA MET A 105 1.61 -4.36 20.43
C MET A 105 2.15 -4.90 19.11
N MET A 106 1.45 -4.62 18.03
CA MET A 106 1.83 -4.95 16.65
C MET A 106 1.31 -3.90 15.68
N GLY A 107 1.77 -3.94 14.46
CA GLY A 107 1.36 -3.02 13.41
C GLY A 107 2.22 -3.20 12.17
N HIS A 108 2.20 -2.20 11.31
CA HIS A 108 2.91 -2.20 10.05
C HIS A 108 3.67 -0.89 9.89
N VAL A 109 4.88 -0.94 9.36
CA VAL A 109 5.69 0.24 9.04
C VAL A 109 5.85 0.33 7.52
N VAL A 110 5.72 1.54 6.98
CA VAL A 110 5.99 1.82 5.56
C VAL A 110 7.48 1.65 5.30
N THR A 111 7.84 0.69 4.46
CA THR A 111 9.23 0.40 4.10
C THR A 111 9.62 0.94 2.73
N ASP A 112 8.65 1.17 1.85
CA ASP A 112 8.88 1.77 0.52
C ASP A 112 7.66 2.57 0.06
N VAL A 113 7.93 3.67 -0.65
CA VAL A 113 6.95 4.50 -1.36
C VAL A 113 7.38 4.58 -2.80
N SER A 114 6.61 4.00 -3.69
CA SER A 114 6.90 3.96 -5.12
C SER A 114 5.64 4.24 -5.93
N TYR A 115 5.76 4.17 -7.26
CA TYR A 115 4.66 4.41 -8.17
C TYR A 115 4.64 3.34 -9.24
N ILE A 116 3.44 2.95 -9.65
CA ILE A 116 3.24 2.06 -10.79
C ILE A 116 2.50 2.81 -11.90
N ASP A 117 2.87 2.52 -13.16
CA ASP A 117 2.09 2.96 -14.31
C ASP A 117 1.01 1.92 -14.62
N PHE A 118 -0.24 2.35 -14.54
CA PHE A 118 -1.37 1.52 -14.90
C PHE A 118 -2.33 2.29 -15.81
N GLN A 119 -2.52 1.83 -17.03
CA GLN A 119 -3.36 2.47 -18.05
C GLN A 119 -3.02 3.96 -18.28
N GLY A 120 -1.73 4.31 -18.28
CA GLY A 120 -1.25 5.69 -18.45
C GLY A 120 -1.48 6.59 -17.24
N ARG A 121 -1.80 6.02 -16.10
CA ARG A 121 -1.93 6.72 -14.81
C ARG A 121 -0.83 6.27 -13.86
N LYS A 122 -0.26 7.22 -13.13
CA LYS A 122 0.76 6.98 -12.12
C LYS A 122 0.06 6.82 -10.76
N LEU A 123 0.03 5.60 -10.23
CA LEU A 123 -0.61 5.26 -8.96
C LEU A 123 0.43 5.14 -7.86
N LYS A 124 0.20 5.79 -6.72
CA LYS A 124 1.07 5.65 -5.53
C LYS A 124 0.95 4.24 -4.98
N MET A 125 2.09 3.65 -4.64
CA MET A 125 2.18 2.35 -4.02
C MET A 125 2.95 2.45 -2.72
N LEU A 126 2.38 1.91 -1.65
CA LEU A 126 3.02 1.80 -0.34
C LEU A 126 3.32 0.34 -0.07
N THR A 127 4.55 0.05 0.35
CA THR A 127 4.96 -1.28 0.82
C THR A 127 5.17 -1.23 2.32
N PHE A 128 4.64 -2.22 3.01
CA PHE A 128 4.71 -2.32 4.47
C PHE A 128 5.41 -3.61 4.89
N SER A 129 6.03 -3.56 6.06
CA SER A 129 6.46 -4.74 6.81
C SER A 129 5.79 -4.75 8.18
N PRO A 130 5.30 -5.91 8.66
CA PRO A 130 4.73 -6.00 9.99
C PRO A 130 5.81 -5.83 11.06
N TRP A 131 5.42 -5.30 12.20
CA TRP A 131 6.24 -5.23 13.40
C TRP A 131 5.48 -5.73 14.62
N TYR A 132 6.20 -6.25 15.59
CA TYR A 132 5.65 -6.74 16.85
C TYR A 132 6.67 -6.58 17.97
N PHE A 133 6.18 -6.55 19.21
CA PHE A 133 7.05 -6.53 20.39
C PHE A 133 7.37 -7.95 20.86
N VAL A 134 8.66 -8.19 21.14
CA VAL A 134 9.14 -9.41 21.78
C VAL A 134 9.69 -9.07 23.15
N GLU A 135 9.27 -9.81 24.16
CA GLU A 135 9.73 -9.61 25.54
C GLU A 135 11.27 -9.75 25.62
N GLY A 136 11.92 -8.73 26.16
CA GLY A 136 13.39 -8.67 26.28
C GLY A 136 14.14 -8.18 25.04
N GLU A 137 13.52 -8.17 23.87
CA GLU A 137 14.15 -7.73 22.61
C GLU A 137 13.59 -6.38 22.10
N GLY A 138 12.37 -6.01 22.54
CA GLY A 138 11.71 -4.80 22.10
C GLY A 138 10.95 -4.97 20.78
N LYS A 139 10.86 -3.90 20.00
CA LYS A 139 10.16 -3.88 18.72
C LYS A 139 11.01 -4.53 17.61
N ILE A 140 10.43 -5.52 16.94
CA ILE A 140 11.04 -6.22 15.81
C ILE A 140 10.20 -5.96 14.54
N VAL A 141 10.85 -5.64 13.42
CA VAL A 141 10.24 -5.52 12.10
C VAL A 141 10.57 -6.75 11.27
N ASP A 142 9.55 -7.44 10.77
CA ASP A 142 9.74 -8.61 9.90
C ASP A 142 9.78 -8.19 8.42
N HIS A 143 10.98 -8.02 7.90
CA HIS A 143 11.21 -7.65 6.51
C HIS A 143 11.05 -8.82 5.51
N SER A 144 10.65 -10.01 5.94
CA SER A 144 10.35 -11.13 5.05
C SER A 144 8.91 -11.09 4.53
N ILE A 145 8.03 -10.33 5.19
CA ILE A 145 6.62 -10.15 4.85
C ILE A 145 6.43 -8.74 4.29
N HIS A 146 5.73 -8.66 3.15
CA HIS A 146 5.43 -7.39 2.50
C HIS A 146 3.94 -7.31 2.18
N ASP A 147 3.28 -6.35 2.80
CA ASP A 147 1.94 -5.94 2.43
C ASP A 147 2.02 -4.72 1.51
N VAL A 148 1.14 -4.66 0.52
CA VAL A 148 1.18 -3.64 -0.51
C VAL A 148 -0.18 -2.97 -0.63
N TRP A 149 -0.19 -1.64 -0.60
CA TRP A 149 -1.35 -0.83 -0.95
C TRP A 149 -1.09 -0.11 -2.28
N VAL A 150 -2.10 -0.08 -3.14
CA VAL A 150 -2.07 0.67 -4.40
C VAL A 150 -3.25 1.63 -4.43
N GLU A 151 -2.94 2.89 -4.68
CA GLU A 151 -3.93 3.95 -4.78
C GLU A 151 -5.03 3.60 -5.78
N GLY A 152 -6.28 3.73 -5.37
CA GLY A 152 -7.44 3.36 -6.18
C GLY A 152 -7.77 1.87 -6.24
N MET A 153 -6.88 0.97 -5.84
CA MET A 153 -7.05 -0.48 -5.96
C MET A 153 -7.22 -1.21 -4.62
N GLY A 154 -6.77 -0.61 -3.53
CA GLY A 154 -6.76 -1.24 -2.20
C GLY A 154 -5.45 -1.93 -1.90
N SER A 155 -5.47 -3.11 -1.28
CA SER A 155 -4.29 -3.87 -0.87
C SER A 155 -4.17 -5.21 -1.59
N ASN A 156 -3.02 -5.87 -1.42
CA ASN A 156 -2.83 -7.26 -1.82
C ASN A 156 -3.75 -8.25 -1.06
N GLY A 157 -4.36 -7.83 0.05
CA GLY A 157 -5.42 -8.57 0.76
C GLY A 157 -6.82 -8.34 0.20
N GLY A 158 -7.03 -7.27 -0.57
CA GLY A 158 -8.30 -6.90 -1.15
C GLY A 158 -8.75 -5.47 -0.83
N LEU A 159 -9.97 -5.14 -1.27
CA LEU A 159 -10.52 -3.79 -1.15
C LEU A 159 -10.74 -3.37 0.31
N LEU A 160 -11.20 -4.29 1.17
CA LEU A 160 -11.57 -4.02 2.57
C LEU A 160 -10.58 -4.63 3.58
N ALA A 161 -9.47 -5.20 3.13
CA ALA A 161 -8.47 -5.83 3.97
C ALA A 161 -7.12 -5.13 3.82
N PRO A 162 -6.88 -3.99 4.50
CA PRO A 162 -5.62 -3.24 4.37
C PRO A 162 -4.39 -4.11 4.58
N PHE A 163 -4.46 -5.02 5.54
CA PHE A 163 -3.41 -6.01 5.82
C PHE A 163 -4.01 -7.41 5.77
N PRO A 164 -3.47 -8.32 4.91
CA PRO A 164 -3.93 -9.69 4.84
C PRO A 164 -3.72 -10.40 6.18
N SER A 165 -4.80 -10.87 6.79
CA SER A 165 -4.71 -11.61 8.04
C SER A 165 -4.66 -13.11 7.75
N SER A 166 -3.63 -13.80 8.23
CA SER A 166 -3.47 -15.26 8.12
C SER A 166 -3.89 -16.02 9.40
N LEU A 167 -4.42 -15.32 10.40
CA LEU A 167 -4.55 -15.87 11.76
C LEU A 167 -5.69 -16.88 11.99
N THR A 168 -6.62 -17.06 11.05
CA THR A 168 -7.83 -17.87 11.32
C THR A 168 -7.94 -19.18 10.53
N GLY A 169 -6.91 -19.57 9.77
CA GLY A 169 -6.96 -20.81 8.96
C GLY A 169 -7.92 -20.76 7.76
N ASN A 170 -8.64 -19.67 7.57
CA ASN A 170 -9.42 -19.39 6.38
C ASN A 170 -8.70 -18.30 5.59
N PHE A 171 -8.40 -18.58 4.33
CA PHE A 171 -7.66 -17.64 3.49
C PHE A 171 -8.58 -17.01 2.46
N VAL A 172 -8.69 -15.68 2.52
CA VAL A 172 -9.24 -14.89 1.42
C VAL A 172 -8.05 -14.34 0.64
N ARG A 173 -8.01 -14.62 -0.64
CA ARG A 173 -6.97 -14.14 -1.55
C ARG A 173 -7.62 -13.30 -2.66
N LEU A 174 -7.10 -12.10 -2.85
CA LEU A 174 -7.41 -11.32 -4.05
C LEU A 174 -6.65 -11.92 -5.24
N ASP A 175 -7.37 -12.42 -6.22
CA ASP A 175 -6.79 -13.02 -7.42
C ASP A 175 -6.41 -11.93 -8.43
N TYR A 176 -7.36 -11.04 -8.75
CA TYR A 176 -7.15 -9.89 -9.64
C TYR A 176 -8.30 -8.88 -9.51
N ILE A 177 -8.06 -7.69 -10.03
CA ILE A 177 -9.06 -6.64 -10.22
C ILE A 177 -9.33 -6.53 -11.71
N GLU A 178 -10.60 -6.57 -12.12
CA GLU A 178 -11.05 -6.41 -13.50
C GLU A 178 -11.62 -5.00 -13.69
N MET A 179 -11.10 -4.27 -14.67
CA MET A 179 -11.57 -2.94 -15.04
C MET A 179 -12.76 -3.03 -16.00
N SER A 180 -13.49 -1.93 -16.20
CA SER A 180 -14.63 -1.85 -17.12
C SER A 180 -14.29 -2.20 -18.57
N ASP A 181 -13.05 -1.98 -19.01
CA ASP A 181 -12.56 -2.35 -20.34
C ASP A 181 -12.08 -3.80 -20.45
N GLY A 182 -12.20 -4.59 -19.36
CA GLY A 182 -11.74 -5.98 -19.29
C GLY A 182 -10.25 -6.13 -18.96
N THR A 183 -9.50 -5.03 -18.81
CA THR A 183 -8.11 -5.10 -18.34
C THR A 183 -8.06 -5.65 -16.91
N ARG A 184 -7.03 -6.45 -16.62
CA ARG A 184 -6.83 -7.05 -15.30
C ARG A 184 -5.56 -6.52 -14.64
N PHE A 185 -5.67 -6.29 -13.36
CA PHE A 185 -4.55 -5.94 -12.49
C PHE A 185 -4.38 -7.01 -11.42
N SER A 186 -3.15 -7.48 -11.22
CA SER A 186 -2.83 -8.43 -10.15
C SER A 186 -1.64 -7.93 -9.34
N PHE A 187 -1.76 -7.97 -8.02
CA PHE A 187 -0.65 -7.66 -7.12
C PHE A 187 0.54 -8.62 -7.30
N ASN A 188 0.29 -9.85 -7.78
CA ASN A 188 1.35 -10.79 -8.11
C ASN A 188 2.21 -10.34 -9.31
N ASP A 189 1.68 -9.47 -10.17
CA ASP A 189 2.42 -8.94 -11.31
C ASP A 189 3.35 -7.80 -10.89
N ILE A 190 2.99 -7.04 -9.84
CA ILE A 190 3.88 -6.02 -9.23
C ILE A 190 5.16 -6.68 -8.69
N ALA A 191 5.04 -7.83 -8.04
CA ALA A 191 6.20 -8.55 -7.51
C ALA A 191 7.16 -9.04 -8.60
N LYS A 192 6.70 -9.17 -9.84
CA LYS A 192 7.52 -9.54 -11.02
C LYS A 192 8.16 -8.32 -11.69
N VAL A 193 7.45 -7.19 -11.66
CA VAL A 193 7.99 -5.88 -12.01
C VAL A 193 8.60 -5.34 -10.72
N GLY A 194 9.85 -5.69 -10.43
CA GLY A 194 10.57 -5.09 -9.30
C GLY A 194 10.35 -3.58 -9.34
N PRO A 195 10.47 -2.87 -8.20
CA PRO A 195 10.20 -1.44 -8.16
C PRO A 195 10.84 -0.82 -9.39
N SER A 196 10.06 -0.14 -10.21
CA SER A 196 10.60 0.70 -11.27
C SER A 196 11.30 1.86 -10.56
N THR A 197 12.47 1.57 -9.99
CA THR A 197 13.45 2.58 -9.89
C THR A 197 13.57 3.08 -11.33
N GLU A 198 13.06 4.27 -11.63
CA GLU A 198 13.71 5.08 -12.64
C GLU A 198 15.18 5.00 -12.26
N LYS A 199 15.86 4.07 -12.87
CA LYS A 199 17.30 4.16 -13.00
C LYS A 199 17.50 5.37 -13.88
N GLU A 200 17.50 6.57 -13.27
CA GLU A 200 18.55 7.46 -13.68
C GLU A 200 19.77 6.56 -13.82
N ASN A 201 20.40 6.59 -14.97
CA ASN A 201 21.67 5.93 -15.23
C ASN A 201 22.74 6.51 -14.28
N GLU A 202 22.53 6.35 -12.98
CA GLU A 202 23.58 6.33 -12.01
C GLU A 202 24.23 4.96 -12.21
N THR A 203 25.30 4.95 -13.00
CA THR A 203 26.37 3.97 -12.85
C THR A 203 26.41 3.60 -11.37
N LYS A 204 26.20 2.32 -11.03
CA LYS A 204 26.35 1.78 -9.66
C LYS A 204 27.72 2.20 -9.15
N CYS A 205 27.83 3.41 -8.64
CA CYS A 205 28.93 3.82 -7.80
C CYS A 205 28.64 3.15 -6.46
N ASP A 206 29.33 2.06 -6.19
CA ASP A 206 29.44 1.51 -4.85
C ASP A 206 29.71 2.68 -3.91
N ALA A 207 28.73 3.04 -3.09
CA ALA A 207 28.84 4.20 -2.24
C ALA A 207 29.85 3.95 -1.12
N PHE A 208 30.92 4.74 -1.10
CA PHE A 208 31.86 4.78 -0.01
C PHE A 208 31.46 5.89 0.99
N TYR A 209 31.62 5.63 2.26
CA TYR A 209 31.39 6.61 3.32
C TYR A 209 32.68 6.80 4.11
N ASP A 210 32.98 8.04 4.46
CA ASP A 210 34.08 8.32 5.40
C ASP A 210 33.65 7.97 6.84
N LEU A 211 34.59 8.09 7.79
CA LEU A 211 34.30 7.79 9.20
C LEU A 211 33.32 8.78 9.85
N GLN A 212 33.01 9.88 9.19
CA GLN A 212 32.00 10.86 9.61
C GLN A 212 30.64 10.59 8.97
N GLY A 213 30.48 9.50 8.19
CA GLY A 213 29.24 9.12 7.53
C GLY A 213 28.92 9.91 6.27
N ARG A 214 29.85 10.71 5.73
CA ARG A 214 29.64 11.45 4.48
C ARG A 214 29.87 10.55 3.28
N LYS A 215 28.95 10.55 2.33
CA LYS A 215 29.06 9.79 1.07
C LYS A 215 30.19 10.37 0.21
N VAL A 216 31.10 9.51 -0.23
CA VAL A 216 32.27 9.89 -1.07
C VAL A 216 32.12 9.14 -2.40
N CYS A 217 31.97 9.89 -3.49
CA CYS A 217 31.81 9.31 -4.83
C CYS A 217 33.17 9.13 -5.50
N GLN A 218 33.37 7.98 -6.19
CA GLN A 218 34.52 7.58 -7.01
C GLN A 218 35.72 6.97 -6.25
N ARG A 219 35.80 5.63 -6.33
CA ARG A 219 36.88 4.82 -5.75
C ARG A 219 38.28 5.28 -6.17
N ASP A 220 38.45 5.65 -7.43
CA ASP A 220 39.79 5.94 -8.03
C ASP A 220 40.35 7.31 -7.67
N ARG A 221 39.60 8.13 -6.91
CA ARG A 221 39.99 9.47 -6.46
C ARG A 221 39.91 9.65 -4.95
N LEU A 222 39.73 8.56 -4.19
CA LEU A 222 39.67 8.66 -2.74
C LEU A 222 41.09 8.85 -2.17
N PRO A 223 41.29 9.85 -1.30
CA PRO A 223 42.54 10.00 -0.56
C PRO A 223 42.82 8.77 0.31
N LYS A 224 44.10 8.57 0.66
CA LYS A 224 44.48 7.54 1.63
C LYS A 224 43.64 7.69 2.89
N GLY A 225 43.01 6.61 3.34
CA GLY A 225 42.10 6.69 4.48
C GLY A 225 41.31 5.41 4.70
N ILE A 226 40.42 5.49 5.69
CA ILE A 226 39.48 4.41 6.05
C ILE A 226 38.09 4.83 5.60
N TYR A 227 37.42 3.92 4.89
CA TYR A 227 36.08 4.10 4.35
C TYR A 227 35.19 2.91 4.71
N ILE A 228 33.88 3.09 4.63
CA ILE A 228 32.86 2.07 4.83
C ILE A 228 32.14 1.86 3.49
N GLN A 229 32.06 0.61 3.04
CA GLN A 229 31.30 0.19 1.87
C GLN A 229 30.49 -1.06 2.21
N ASN A 230 29.19 -1.01 2.03
CA ASN A 230 28.27 -2.13 2.33
C ASN A 230 28.48 -2.69 3.75
N GLY A 231 28.62 -1.81 4.75
CA GLY A 231 28.85 -2.17 6.14
C GLY A 231 30.25 -2.74 6.45
N ARG A 232 31.17 -2.80 5.48
CA ARG A 232 32.53 -3.31 5.65
C ARG A 232 33.57 -2.18 5.61
N LYS A 233 34.56 -2.31 6.47
CA LYS A 233 35.69 -1.39 6.54
C LYS A 233 36.64 -1.61 5.35
N PHE A 234 37.00 -0.54 4.68
CA PHE A 234 37.89 -0.52 3.51
C PHE A 234 39.05 0.47 3.76
N VAL A 235 40.27 0.09 3.45
CA VAL A 235 41.47 0.92 3.66
C VAL A 235 42.13 1.20 2.32
N ILE A 236 42.27 2.49 1.99
CA ILE A 236 43.10 2.97 0.86
C ILE A 236 44.49 3.36 1.42
N LYS A 237 45.53 2.69 0.93
CA LYS A 237 46.93 2.91 1.33
C LYS A 237 47.61 3.98 0.47
#